data_71757d113d9c585df1debe0f633ef4b3
#
_entry.id   71757d113d9c585df1debe0f633ef4b3
#
_cell.length_a   1.000
_cell.length_b   1.000
_cell.length_c   1.000
_cell.angle_alpha   90.00
_cell.angle_beta   90.00
_cell.angle_gamma   90.00
#
_symmetry.space_group_name_H-M   'P 1'
#
loop_
_entity.id
_entity.type
_entity.pdbx_description
1 polymer ?
#
loop_
_entity_poly.entity_id
_entity_poly.type
_entity_poly.pdbx_seq_one_letter_code
_entity_poly.pdbx_strand_id
1 'polypeptide(L)'
;MHAHWRSDSQRAMRLRALCRKKLGVLACAGYAVAMTDAPASAVPMQYPPASPRIALVFGGSGQIGEPLLHGLLAAGWQVHAYSRTIQPARPGLHWHLGELGTLSMPPLPVDVVFSCGPLDAFADWYQRLPVHAPRVVAFGSTSLEVKRDSLDATERDVARRLREAEATLFALAAARGAAATVLRPTLVYGAGRDRTLSAIAALARRSGWFVLSRSACGLRQPVHVQDLAEAALAVLASATTHGQSYALGGGETLRYRDMVHRVLAVLQPPARLLLLPHAVFALLLALAHACGRLRGMNRAALQRMREDLVFDLAPARRDFGYAPRAFAPDAAMLGVTSGAAVRQ
;
A
#
# COMPACT_ATOMS: atom_id res chain seq x y z
N MET A 1 47.14 15.44 -19.20
CA MET A 1 46.78 14.46 -20.23
C MET A 1 45.39 14.79 -20.75
N HIS A 2 45.28 15.78 -21.63
CA HIS A 2 44.07 16.16 -22.35
C HIS A 2 44.35 15.90 -23.85
N ALA A 3 43.68 14.95 -24.46
CA ALA A 3 43.43 14.83 -25.90
C ALA A 3 42.88 13.41 -26.19
N HIS A 4 41.55 13.26 -26.34
CA HIS A 4 40.93 12.21 -27.17
C HIS A 4 39.38 12.26 -27.11
N TRP A 5 38.78 13.45 -27.16
CA TRP A 5 37.31 13.54 -27.23
C TRP A 5 36.80 14.56 -28.24
N ARG A 6 37.41 14.64 -29.45
CA ARG A 6 36.95 15.52 -30.53
C ARG A 6 36.85 14.90 -31.92
N SER A 7 36.86 13.58 -32.09
CA SER A 7 36.83 12.97 -33.45
C SER A 7 35.52 12.33 -33.88
N ASP A 8 34.58 12.03 -32.99
CA ASP A 8 33.37 11.31 -33.40
C ASP A 8 32.16 12.21 -33.81
N SER A 9 32.14 13.47 -33.41
CA SER A 9 31.06 14.40 -33.79
C SER A 9 31.19 14.91 -35.22
N GLN A 10 32.37 14.90 -35.83
CA GLN A 10 32.57 15.34 -37.20
C GLN A 10 32.32 14.25 -38.26
N ARG A 11 32.38 12.98 -37.88
CA ARG A 11 32.02 11.87 -38.78
C ARG A 11 30.51 11.69 -38.97
N ALA A 12 29.70 12.01 -37.96
CA ALA A 12 28.25 11.90 -38.03
C ALA A 12 27.60 13.00 -38.90
N MET A 13 28.23 14.17 -39.04
CA MET A 13 27.73 15.25 -39.92
C MET A 13 28.04 15.05 -41.41
N ARG A 14 29.09 14.32 -41.76
CA ARG A 14 29.42 14.06 -43.17
C ARG A 14 28.59 12.95 -43.82
N LEU A 15 28.01 12.05 -43.06
CA LEU A 15 27.12 10.99 -43.59
C LEU A 15 25.68 11.48 -43.88
N ARG A 16 25.23 12.57 -43.25
CA ARG A 16 23.90 13.16 -43.53
C ARG A 16 23.86 14.07 -44.76
N ALA A 17 25.01 14.53 -45.26
CA ALA A 17 25.10 15.38 -46.43
C ALA A 17 25.17 14.62 -47.78
N LEU A 18 25.52 13.33 -47.77
CA LEU A 18 25.63 12.50 -48.97
C LEU A 18 24.33 11.82 -49.42
N CYS A 19 23.33 11.73 -48.55
CA CYS A 19 22.03 11.12 -48.89
C CYS A 19 21.03 12.09 -49.52
N ARG A 20 21.32 13.40 -49.62
CA ARG A 20 20.40 14.40 -50.22
C ARG A 20 20.67 14.76 -51.65
N LYS A 21 21.66 14.15 -52.32
CA LYS A 21 22.09 14.53 -53.68
C LYS A 21 21.84 13.50 -54.79
N LYS A 22 21.10 12.40 -54.52
CA LYS A 22 20.86 11.37 -55.54
C LYS A 22 19.39 10.97 -55.78
N LEU A 23 18.42 11.85 -55.49
CA LEU A 23 17.03 11.64 -55.90
C LEU A 23 16.47 12.94 -56.47
N GLY A 24 16.92 13.27 -57.68
CA GLY A 24 16.34 14.29 -58.50
C GLY A 24 16.49 13.85 -59.96
N VAL A 25 15.39 13.93 -60.69
CA VAL A 25 15.23 13.73 -62.12
C VAL A 25 14.83 12.31 -62.54
N LEU A 26 13.55 12.13 -62.64
CA LEU A 26 12.91 11.52 -63.85
C LEU A 26 11.43 11.97 -63.79
N ALA A 27 11.15 12.95 -64.70
CA ALA A 27 9.81 13.43 -64.95
C ALA A 27 9.29 12.81 -66.28
N CYS A 28 7.96 12.70 -66.38
CA CYS A 28 7.11 12.59 -67.50
C CYS A 28 7.09 11.30 -68.33
N ALA A 29 6.02 10.53 -68.14
CA ALA A 29 5.21 9.99 -69.23
C ALA A 29 3.81 9.69 -68.65
N GLY A 30 2.78 10.36 -69.18
CA GLY A 30 1.41 10.25 -68.72
C GLY A 30 0.74 8.93 -69.09
N TYR A 31 -0.10 8.46 -68.23
CA TYR A 31 -1.23 7.59 -68.48
C TYR A 31 -2.41 8.04 -67.60
N ALA A 32 -3.40 8.63 -68.26
CA ALA A 32 -4.69 8.86 -67.64
C ALA A 32 -5.42 7.51 -67.58
N VAL A 33 -5.61 7.03 -66.36
CA VAL A 33 -6.54 5.93 -66.05
C VAL A 33 -7.72 6.50 -65.28
N ALA A 34 -8.89 6.27 -65.88
CA ALA A 34 -10.17 6.70 -65.32
C ALA A 34 -10.36 6.25 -63.88
N MET A 35 -10.65 7.23 -63.02
CA MET A 35 -11.11 6.96 -61.66
C MET A 35 -12.56 6.47 -61.71
N THR A 36 -12.78 5.18 -61.46
CA THR A 36 -14.08 4.66 -61.11
C THR A 36 -14.19 4.76 -59.57
N ASP A 37 -15.11 5.59 -59.12
CA ASP A 37 -15.51 5.68 -57.73
C ASP A 37 -16.03 4.33 -57.24
N ALA A 38 -15.26 3.66 -56.39
CA ALA A 38 -15.74 2.59 -55.54
C ALA A 38 -15.72 3.10 -54.09
N PRO A 39 -16.82 3.00 -53.33
CA PRO A 39 -16.81 3.39 -51.93
C PRO A 39 -15.95 2.42 -51.13
N ALA A 40 -14.76 2.88 -50.75
CA ALA A 40 -13.95 2.19 -49.77
C ALA A 40 -14.65 2.22 -48.40
N SER A 41 -15.50 1.23 -48.16
CA SER A 41 -15.98 0.89 -46.84
C SER A 41 -14.77 0.38 -46.03
N ALA A 42 -14.00 1.30 -45.48
CA ALA A 42 -12.98 0.98 -44.49
C ALA A 42 -13.69 0.47 -43.25
N VAL A 43 -13.87 -0.84 -43.15
CA VAL A 43 -14.19 -1.50 -41.89
C VAL A 43 -13.04 -1.14 -40.95
N PRO A 44 -13.32 -0.41 -39.83
CA PRO A 44 -12.27 -0.15 -38.86
C PRO A 44 -11.77 -1.50 -38.38
N MET A 45 -10.49 -1.81 -38.62
CA MET A 45 -9.83 -2.96 -37.98
C MET A 45 -9.93 -2.76 -36.47
N GLN A 46 -10.92 -3.39 -35.89
CA GLN A 46 -11.00 -3.52 -34.42
C GLN A 46 -9.81 -4.40 -34.04
N TYR A 47 -8.75 -3.75 -33.53
CA TYR A 47 -7.72 -4.49 -32.78
C TYR A 47 -8.45 -5.23 -31.68
N PRO A 48 -8.23 -6.56 -31.52
CA PRO A 48 -8.80 -7.25 -30.38
C PRO A 48 -8.39 -6.48 -29.12
N PRO A 49 -9.32 -6.24 -28.19
CA PRO A 49 -8.98 -5.54 -26.95
C PRO A 49 -7.79 -6.26 -26.33
N ALA A 50 -6.75 -5.51 -25.97
CA ALA A 50 -5.59 -6.06 -25.28
C ALA A 50 -6.10 -6.92 -24.12
N SER A 51 -5.60 -8.16 -24.01
CA SER A 51 -6.04 -9.08 -22.95
C SER A 51 -6.02 -8.36 -21.62
N PRO A 52 -7.09 -8.43 -20.81
CA PRO A 52 -7.15 -7.71 -19.55
C PRO A 52 -6.00 -8.14 -18.65
N ARG A 53 -5.33 -7.18 -18.02
CA ARG A 53 -4.27 -7.46 -17.04
C ARG A 53 -4.87 -8.17 -15.82
N ILE A 54 -4.18 -9.18 -15.30
CA ILE A 54 -4.65 -10.04 -14.22
C ILE A 54 -3.86 -9.75 -12.95
N ALA A 55 -4.56 -9.36 -11.89
CA ALA A 55 -4.01 -9.15 -10.55
C ALA A 55 -4.45 -10.27 -9.60
N LEU A 56 -3.50 -10.81 -8.85
CA LEU A 56 -3.76 -11.73 -7.74
C LEU A 56 -3.63 -10.98 -6.42
N VAL A 57 -4.67 -10.99 -5.57
CA VAL A 57 -4.70 -10.19 -4.34
C VAL A 57 -4.95 -11.06 -3.12
N PHE A 58 -3.99 -11.11 -2.21
CA PHE A 58 -4.14 -11.70 -0.88
C PHE A 58 -4.56 -10.63 0.13
N GLY A 59 -5.53 -10.99 1.01
CA GLY A 59 -6.07 -10.04 1.97
C GLY A 59 -6.97 -8.96 1.34
N GLY A 60 -7.59 -9.26 0.17
CA GLY A 60 -8.47 -8.35 -0.55
C GLY A 60 -9.67 -7.85 0.27
N SER A 61 -10.22 -8.68 1.17
CA SER A 61 -11.30 -8.30 2.10
C SER A 61 -10.82 -7.50 3.33
N GLY A 62 -9.51 -7.22 3.44
CA GLY A 62 -8.90 -6.47 4.53
C GLY A 62 -9.02 -4.95 4.38
N GLN A 63 -8.56 -4.23 5.41
CA GLN A 63 -8.66 -2.76 5.42
C GLN A 63 -7.90 -2.04 4.29
N ILE A 64 -6.76 -2.59 3.84
CA ILE A 64 -5.98 -2.06 2.71
C ILE A 64 -6.44 -2.71 1.41
N GLY A 65 -6.80 -4.00 1.47
CA GLY A 65 -7.19 -4.76 0.29
C GLY A 65 -8.45 -4.24 -0.38
N GLU A 66 -9.47 -3.86 0.39
CA GLU A 66 -10.75 -3.38 -0.17
C GLU A 66 -10.59 -2.11 -1.04
N PRO A 67 -9.92 -1.02 -0.61
CA PRO A 67 -9.64 0.11 -1.49
C PRO A 67 -8.70 -0.24 -2.65
N LEU A 68 -7.76 -1.18 -2.48
CA LEU A 68 -6.92 -1.66 -3.57
C LEU A 68 -7.74 -2.39 -4.64
N LEU A 69 -8.68 -3.26 -4.25
CA LEU A 69 -9.59 -3.93 -5.18
C LEU A 69 -10.40 -2.91 -5.99
N HIS A 70 -10.94 -1.87 -5.33
CA HIS A 70 -11.63 -0.79 -6.02
C HIS A 70 -10.76 -0.10 -7.07
N GLY A 71 -9.51 0.24 -6.71
CA GLY A 71 -8.59 0.90 -7.63
C GLY A 71 -8.21 0.01 -8.83
N LEU A 72 -7.97 -1.28 -8.61
CA LEU A 72 -7.67 -2.25 -9.67
C LEU A 72 -8.84 -2.41 -10.63
N LEU A 73 -10.06 -2.61 -10.12
CA LEU A 73 -11.26 -2.76 -10.94
C LEU A 73 -11.55 -1.48 -11.75
N ALA A 74 -11.43 -0.30 -11.13
CA ALA A 74 -11.57 0.98 -11.82
C ALA A 74 -10.54 1.19 -12.94
N ALA A 75 -9.33 0.60 -12.79
CA ALA A 75 -8.28 0.62 -13.80
C ALA A 75 -8.43 -0.51 -14.85
N GLY A 76 -9.54 -1.25 -14.86
CA GLY A 76 -9.87 -2.28 -15.84
C GLY A 76 -9.10 -3.60 -15.67
N TRP A 77 -8.56 -3.88 -14.48
CA TRP A 77 -7.93 -5.16 -14.18
C TRP A 77 -8.98 -6.25 -13.94
N GLN A 78 -8.70 -7.47 -14.37
CA GLN A 78 -9.32 -8.65 -13.81
C GLN A 78 -8.61 -9.02 -12.50
N VAL A 79 -9.38 -9.20 -11.45
CA VAL A 79 -8.83 -9.44 -10.12
C VAL A 79 -9.24 -10.80 -9.60
N HIS A 80 -8.26 -11.61 -9.20
CA HIS A 80 -8.44 -12.82 -8.43
C HIS A 80 -8.05 -12.55 -6.98
N ALA A 81 -9.00 -12.58 -6.07
CA ALA A 81 -8.77 -12.26 -4.67
C ALA A 81 -9.08 -13.44 -3.75
N TYR A 82 -8.27 -13.63 -2.72
CA TYR A 82 -8.47 -14.66 -1.71
C TYR A 82 -9.08 -14.10 -0.45
N SER A 83 -10.07 -14.84 0.09
CA SER A 83 -10.72 -14.54 1.36
C SER A 83 -10.98 -15.84 2.14
N ARG A 84 -10.93 -15.76 3.47
CA ARG A 84 -11.31 -16.86 4.37
C ARG A 84 -12.83 -17.04 4.51
N THR A 85 -13.60 -16.05 4.06
CA THR A 85 -15.05 -16.02 4.12
C THR A 85 -15.62 -15.68 2.74
N ILE A 86 -16.83 -16.14 2.47
CA ILE A 86 -17.56 -15.81 1.25
C ILE A 86 -17.74 -14.28 1.18
N GLN A 87 -17.46 -13.71 0.02
CA GLN A 87 -17.56 -12.29 -0.27
C GLN A 87 -18.58 -12.05 -1.37
N PRO A 88 -19.21 -10.86 -1.41
CA PRO A 88 -20.17 -10.52 -2.47
C PRO A 88 -19.48 -10.46 -3.84
N ALA A 89 -20.18 -10.99 -4.84
CA ALA A 89 -19.72 -10.95 -6.24
C ALA A 89 -19.67 -9.49 -6.75
N ARG A 90 -18.63 -9.20 -7.56
CA ARG A 90 -18.48 -7.91 -8.25
C ARG A 90 -17.97 -8.15 -9.67
N PRO A 91 -18.39 -7.39 -10.67
CA PRO A 91 -17.86 -7.50 -12.04
C PRO A 91 -16.33 -7.36 -12.06
N GLY A 92 -15.64 -8.24 -12.78
CA GLY A 92 -14.17 -8.25 -12.87
C GLY A 92 -13.43 -8.75 -11.63
N LEU A 93 -14.14 -9.19 -10.56
CA LEU A 93 -13.56 -9.71 -9.33
C LEU A 93 -13.97 -11.15 -9.09
N HIS A 94 -12.98 -12.05 -9.07
CA HIS A 94 -13.15 -13.48 -8.80
C HIS A 94 -12.63 -13.80 -7.40
N TRP A 95 -13.54 -14.16 -6.48
CA TRP A 95 -13.19 -14.56 -5.14
C TRP A 95 -12.86 -16.06 -5.06
N HIS A 96 -11.73 -16.37 -4.43
CA HIS A 96 -11.31 -17.71 -4.08
C HIS A 96 -11.38 -17.88 -2.56
N LEU A 97 -12.05 -18.95 -2.11
CA LEU A 97 -12.13 -19.26 -0.69
C LEU A 97 -10.86 -20.00 -0.26
N GLY A 98 -10.21 -19.53 0.79
CA GLY A 98 -9.04 -20.17 1.37
C GLY A 98 -8.13 -19.21 2.13
N GLU A 99 -7.09 -19.76 2.73
CA GLU A 99 -6.06 -19.00 3.45
C GLU A 99 -4.65 -19.34 2.93
N LEU A 100 -3.69 -18.43 3.15
CA LEU A 100 -2.31 -18.54 2.63
C LEU A 100 -1.63 -19.88 2.92
N GLY A 101 -2.02 -20.58 4.00
CA GLY A 101 -1.48 -21.88 4.37
C GLY A 101 -1.84 -23.04 3.41
N THR A 102 -2.99 -22.98 2.77
CA THR A 102 -3.60 -24.10 2.04
C THR A 102 -3.91 -23.80 0.57
N LEU A 103 -3.67 -22.58 0.10
CA LEU A 103 -4.05 -22.13 -1.24
C LEU A 103 -3.24 -22.81 -2.35
N SER A 104 -3.95 -23.28 -3.38
CA SER A 104 -3.40 -23.55 -4.70
C SER A 104 -3.53 -22.32 -5.59
N MET A 105 -2.59 -22.14 -6.53
CA MET A 105 -2.68 -21.11 -7.55
C MET A 105 -3.76 -21.45 -8.59
N PRO A 106 -4.58 -20.46 -9.02
CA PRO A 106 -5.34 -20.62 -10.24
C PRO A 106 -4.38 -20.78 -11.43
N PRO A 107 -4.65 -21.65 -12.41
CA PRO A 107 -3.82 -21.85 -13.59
C PRO A 107 -3.98 -20.69 -14.59
N LEU A 108 -3.60 -19.49 -14.17
CA LEU A 108 -3.78 -18.25 -14.92
C LEU A 108 -2.45 -17.52 -15.03
N PRO A 109 -2.15 -16.88 -16.17
CA PRO A 109 -1.07 -15.91 -16.24
C PRO A 109 -1.42 -14.73 -15.33
N VAL A 110 -0.53 -14.36 -14.41
CA VAL A 110 -0.71 -13.28 -13.45
C VAL A 110 0.32 -12.19 -13.73
N ASP A 111 -0.15 -10.96 -13.96
CA ASP A 111 0.74 -9.81 -14.22
C ASP A 111 1.31 -9.24 -12.92
N VAL A 112 0.53 -9.28 -11.84
CA VAL A 112 0.95 -8.77 -10.54
C VAL A 112 0.35 -9.55 -9.39
N VAL A 113 1.15 -9.77 -8.34
CA VAL A 113 0.68 -10.30 -7.06
C VAL A 113 0.73 -9.19 -6.02
N PHE A 114 -0.40 -8.96 -5.34
CA PHE A 114 -0.49 -8.08 -4.18
C PHE A 114 -0.70 -8.89 -2.89
N SER A 115 0.02 -8.53 -1.84
CA SER A 115 -0.21 -9.05 -0.49
C SER A 115 -0.56 -7.93 0.47
N CYS A 116 -1.82 -7.89 0.91
CA CYS A 116 -2.34 -6.98 1.94
C CYS A 116 -2.51 -7.69 3.30
N GLY A 117 -2.00 -8.91 3.42
CA GLY A 117 -2.03 -9.74 4.63
C GLY A 117 -0.71 -9.72 5.41
N PRO A 118 -0.55 -10.63 6.39
CA PRO A 118 0.70 -10.79 7.12
C PRO A 118 1.86 -11.18 6.18
N LEU A 119 2.96 -10.41 6.25
CA LEU A 119 4.09 -10.56 5.32
C LEU A 119 4.80 -11.91 5.49
N ASP A 120 4.94 -12.40 6.72
CA ASP A 120 5.54 -13.69 7.05
C ASP A 120 4.73 -14.84 6.41
N ALA A 121 3.43 -14.88 6.59
CA ALA A 121 2.58 -15.90 5.96
C ALA A 121 2.60 -15.80 4.42
N PHE A 122 2.71 -14.60 3.88
CA PHE A 122 2.84 -14.41 2.43
C PHE A 122 4.18 -14.90 1.89
N ALA A 123 5.29 -14.61 2.57
CA ALA A 123 6.61 -15.07 2.18
C ALA A 123 6.69 -16.60 2.19
N ASP A 124 6.13 -17.24 3.22
CA ASP A 124 6.02 -18.71 3.30
C ASP A 124 5.19 -19.30 2.16
N TRP A 125 4.07 -18.66 1.81
CA TRP A 125 3.25 -19.08 0.67
C TRP A 125 4.01 -18.90 -0.65
N TYR A 126 4.64 -17.73 -0.84
CA TYR A 126 5.41 -17.43 -2.05
C TYR A 126 6.59 -18.38 -2.22
N GLN A 127 7.20 -18.84 -1.13
CA GLN A 127 8.28 -19.84 -1.17
C GLN A 127 7.79 -21.21 -1.66
N ARG A 128 6.61 -21.64 -1.20
CA ARG A 128 6.07 -22.98 -1.49
C ARG A 128 5.52 -23.14 -2.89
N LEU A 129 5.00 -22.09 -3.49
CA LEU A 129 4.34 -22.15 -4.80
C LEU A 129 5.16 -21.43 -5.88
N PRO A 130 5.38 -22.08 -7.04
CA PRO A 130 6.09 -21.46 -8.17
C PRO A 130 5.17 -20.46 -8.88
N VAL A 131 4.99 -19.29 -8.29
CA VAL A 131 4.21 -18.20 -8.90
C VAL A 131 5.07 -17.47 -9.91
N HIS A 132 4.64 -17.47 -11.17
CA HIS A 132 5.25 -16.71 -12.25
C HIS A 132 4.46 -15.42 -12.45
N ALA A 133 4.83 -14.37 -11.75
CA ALA A 133 4.31 -13.03 -11.93
C ALA A 133 5.49 -12.07 -12.05
N PRO A 134 5.55 -11.21 -13.08
CA PRO A 134 6.68 -10.28 -13.25
C PRO A 134 6.76 -9.23 -12.13
N ARG A 135 5.66 -9.02 -11.40
CA ARG A 135 5.56 -7.99 -10.36
C ARG A 135 4.96 -8.52 -9.06
N VAL A 136 5.58 -8.17 -7.93
CA VAL A 136 5.08 -8.50 -6.59
C VAL A 136 5.08 -7.23 -5.73
N VAL A 137 3.96 -6.90 -5.12
CA VAL A 137 3.82 -5.77 -4.19
C VAL A 137 3.26 -6.29 -2.87
N ALA A 138 4.03 -6.17 -1.80
CA ALA A 138 3.62 -6.68 -0.49
C ALA A 138 3.59 -5.58 0.57
N PHE A 139 2.61 -5.62 1.46
CA PHE A 139 2.59 -4.79 2.64
C PHE A 139 3.35 -5.47 3.78
N GLY A 140 4.36 -4.76 4.29
CA GLY A 140 5.07 -5.08 5.51
C GLY A 140 4.57 -4.20 6.68
N SER A 141 5.49 -3.72 7.51
CA SER A 141 5.19 -2.78 8.59
C SER A 141 6.47 -2.08 9.05
N THR A 142 6.39 -0.80 9.40
CA THR A 142 7.47 -0.10 10.12
C THR A 142 7.79 -0.72 11.49
N SER A 143 6.96 -1.63 11.98
CA SER A 143 7.21 -2.41 13.21
C SER A 143 8.52 -3.21 13.16
N LEU A 144 9.04 -3.55 11.98
CA LEU A 144 10.33 -4.22 11.85
C LEU A 144 11.49 -3.37 12.38
N GLU A 145 11.37 -2.04 12.33
CA GLU A 145 12.35 -1.09 12.85
C GLU A 145 12.02 -0.72 14.32
N VAL A 146 10.77 -0.29 14.55
CA VAL A 146 10.29 0.21 15.85
C VAL A 146 10.39 -0.81 16.97
N LYS A 147 10.16 -2.09 16.66
CA LYS A 147 10.11 -3.17 17.67
C LYS A 147 11.40 -3.96 17.78
N ARG A 148 12.43 -3.60 17.00
CA ARG A 148 13.69 -4.34 16.97
C ARG A 148 14.34 -4.46 18.35
N ASP A 149 14.39 -3.35 19.06
CA ASP A 149 15.07 -3.21 20.34
C ASP A 149 14.06 -3.08 21.53
N SER A 150 12.82 -3.56 21.33
CA SER A 150 11.78 -3.53 22.38
C SER A 150 12.19 -4.37 23.59
N LEU A 151 11.82 -3.93 24.79
CA LEU A 151 11.96 -4.70 26.03
C LEU A 151 11.07 -5.96 26.04
N ASP A 152 10.00 -5.98 25.21
CA ASP A 152 9.08 -7.11 25.09
C ASP A 152 9.60 -8.12 24.04
N ALA A 153 9.84 -9.36 24.49
CA ALA A 153 10.35 -10.42 23.62
C ALA A 153 9.39 -10.75 22.45
N THR A 154 8.08 -10.67 22.67
CA THR A 154 7.07 -10.91 21.64
C THR A 154 7.15 -9.85 20.54
N GLU A 155 7.42 -8.60 20.90
CA GLU A 155 7.61 -7.53 19.94
C GLU A 155 8.90 -7.68 19.14
N ARG A 156 10.00 -8.07 19.79
CA ARG A 156 11.25 -8.38 19.09
C ARG A 156 11.07 -9.53 18.09
N ASP A 157 10.30 -10.56 18.47
CA ASP A 157 9.97 -11.67 17.57
C ASP A 157 9.17 -11.19 16.34
N VAL A 158 8.19 -10.31 16.53
CA VAL A 158 7.46 -9.69 15.40
C VAL A 158 8.42 -8.95 14.46
N ALA A 159 9.35 -8.14 15.00
CA ALA A 159 10.33 -7.42 14.18
C ALA A 159 11.28 -8.37 13.44
N ARG A 160 11.70 -9.47 14.08
CA ARG A 160 12.54 -10.49 13.47
C ARG A 160 11.83 -11.17 12.31
N ARG A 161 10.60 -11.69 12.52
CA ARG A 161 9.79 -12.36 11.49
C ARG A 161 9.53 -11.45 10.28
N LEU A 162 9.23 -10.17 10.51
CA LEU A 162 9.01 -9.21 9.42
C LEU A 162 10.29 -9.02 8.58
N ARG A 163 11.47 -8.92 9.19
CA ARG A 163 12.74 -8.78 8.47
C ARG A 163 13.09 -10.04 7.67
N GLU A 164 12.93 -11.21 8.28
CA GLU A 164 13.18 -12.49 7.63
C GLU A 164 12.25 -12.70 6.44
N ALA A 165 10.95 -12.41 6.61
CA ALA A 165 9.96 -12.50 5.55
C ALA A 165 10.26 -11.56 4.37
N GLU A 166 10.68 -10.31 4.66
CA GLU A 166 11.04 -9.35 3.63
C GLU A 166 12.29 -9.79 2.86
N ALA A 167 13.34 -10.24 3.57
CA ALA A 167 14.56 -10.75 2.94
C ALA A 167 14.26 -11.98 2.06
N THR A 168 13.45 -12.91 2.56
CA THR A 168 13.00 -14.10 1.82
C THR A 168 12.22 -13.71 0.56
N LEU A 169 11.29 -12.77 0.66
CA LEU A 169 10.50 -12.30 -0.49
C LEU A 169 11.39 -11.72 -1.58
N PHE A 170 12.32 -10.83 -1.23
CA PHE A 170 13.24 -10.24 -2.22
C PHE A 170 14.14 -11.28 -2.87
N ALA A 171 14.72 -12.20 -2.09
CA ALA A 171 15.57 -13.25 -2.62
C ALA A 171 14.82 -14.17 -3.59
N LEU A 172 13.62 -14.59 -3.24
CA LEU A 172 12.78 -15.45 -4.08
C LEU A 172 12.30 -14.74 -5.33
N ALA A 173 11.89 -13.47 -5.23
CA ALA A 173 11.47 -12.68 -6.38
C ALA A 173 12.62 -12.54 -7.37
N ALA A 174 13.82 -12.17 -6.91
CA ALA A 174 15.01 -12.07 -7.75
C ALA A 174 15.35 -13.41 -8.43
N ALA A 175 15.30 -14.53 -7.71
CA ALA A 175 15.55 -15.86 -8.25
C ALA A 175 14.51 -16.27 -9.33
N ARG A 176 13.30 -15.71 -9.29
CA ARG A 176 12.22 -15.97 -10.24
C ARG A 176 12.14 -14.93 -11.37
N GLY A 177 13.07 -13.98 -11.43
CA GLY A 177 13.02 -12.87 -12.40
C GLY A 177 11.87 -11.90 -12.18
N ALA A 178 11.29 -11.86 -10.98
CA ALA A 178 10.20 -10.97 -10.61
C ALA A 178 10.73 -9.72 -9.88
N ALA A 179 10.06 -8.58 -10.10
CA ALA A 179 10.36 -7.35 -9.38
C ALA A 179 9.45 -7.22 -8.15
N ALA A 180 10.03 -7.32 -6.95
CA ALA A 180 9.30 -7.13 -5.69
C ALA A 180 9.43 -5.71 -5.16
N THR A 181 8.37 -5.21 -4.50
CA THR A 181 8.39 -3.98 -3.69
C THR A 181 7.67 -4.23 -2.37
N VAL A 182 8.25 -3.78 -1.26
CA VAL A 182 7.60 -3.86 0.05
C VAL A 182 7.22 -2.47 0.54
N LEU A 183 5.94 -2.30 0.87
CA LEU A 183 5.36 -1.08 1.43
C LEU A 183 5.18 -1.27 2.94
N ARG A 184 5.83 -0.42 3.73
CA ARG A 184 5.86 -0.51 5.21
C ARG A 184 5.01 0.61 5.82
N PRO A 185 3.70 0.42 6.00
CA PRO A 185 2.85 1.43 6.60
C PRO A 185 3.21 1.69 8.07
N THR A 186 2.94 2.91 8.51
CA THR A 186 2.95 3.33 9.91
C THR A 186 1.62 2.93 10.57
N LEU A 187 1.00 3.81 11.36
CA LEU A 187 -0.29 3.57 11.99
C LEU A 187 -1.42 3.74 10.96
N VAL A 188 -2.02 2.63 10.56
CA VAL A 188 -3.07 2.60 9.52
C VAL A 188 -4.44 2.93 10.12
N TYR A 189 -5.25 3.75 9.41
CA TYR A 189 -6.63 4.07 9.77
C TYR A 189 -7.53 4.22 8.53
N GLY A 190 -8.84 4.34 8.76
CA GLY A 190 -9.81 4.68 7.70
C GLY A 190 -10.82 3.61 7.34
N ALA A 191 -10.70 2.38 7.89
CA ALA A 191 -11.64 1.29 7.62
C ALA A 191 -12.44 0.82 8.85
N GLY A 192 -12.31 1.49 9.99
CA GLY A 192 -12.98 1.11 11.24
C GLY A 192 -12.55 -0.24 11.83
N ARG A 193 -11.45 -0.80 11.37
CA ARG A 193 -10.95 -2.14 11.74
C ARG A 193 -9.55 -2.11 12.35
N ASP A 194 -8.96 -0.93 12.49
CA ASP A 194 -7.65 -0.78 13.09
C ASP A 194 -7.70 -1.05 14.61
N ARG A 195 -6.58 -1.53 15.16
CA ARG A 195 -6.49 -1.90 16.58
C ARG A 195 -6.14 -0.73 17.51
N THR A 196 -5.94 0.47 16.98
CA THR A 196 -5.48 1.61 17.74
C THR A 196 -6.54 2.71 17.80
N LEU A 197 -6.81 3.37 16.69
CA LEU A 197 -7.72 4.53 16.68
C LEU A 197 -9.18 4.10 16.85
N SER A 198 -9.60 3.02 16.17
CA SER A 198 -10.93 2.45 16.34
C SER A 198 -11.15 1.91 17.75
N ALA A 199 -10.12 1.32 18.39
CA ALA A 199 -10.20 0.87 19.78
C ALA A 199 -10.30 2.04 20.77
N ILE A 200 -9.54 3.14 20.55
CA ILE A 200 -9.64 4.38 21.33
C ILE A 200 -11.06 4.96 21.19
N ALA A 201 -11.57 5.06 19.99
CA ALA A 201 -12.91 5.57 19.71
C ALA A 201 -13.99 4.72 20.41
N ALA A 202 -13.91 3.40 20.30
CA ALA A 202 -14.85 2.46 20.92
C ALA A 202 -14.84 2.57 22.47
N LEU A 203 -13.66 2.68 23.07
CA LEU A 203 -13.52 2.83 24.53
C LEU A 203 -14.08 4.18 24.99
N ALA A 204 -13.71 5.26 24.31
CA ALA A 204 -14.13 6.61 24.66
C ALA A 204 -15.65 6.80 24.50
N ARG A 205 -16.29 6.20 23.50
CA ARG A 205 -17.74 6.25 23.30
C ARG A 205 -18.52 5.62 24.45
N ARG A 206 -17.96 4.59 25.10
CA ARG A 206 -18.63 3.90 26.21
C ARG A 206 -18.66 4.73 27.49
N SER A 207 -17.62 5.52 27.74
CA SER A 207 -17.42 6.24 29.00
C SER A 207 -17.63 7.76 28.88
N GLY A 208 -17.63 8.32 27.66
CA GLY A 208 -17.56 9.75 27.40
C GLY A 208 -16.17 10.35 27.67
N TRP A 209 -15.17 9.53 28.09
CA TRP A 209 -13.84 9.96 28.48
C TRP A 209 -12.77 9.05 27.91
N PHE A 210 -11.60 9.62 27.67
CA PHE A 210 -10.40 8.85 27.42
C PHE A 210 -9.24 9.39 28.26
N VAL A 211 -8.59 8.49 29.00
CA VAL A 211 -7.50 8.86 29.91
C VAL A 211 -6.15 8.59 29.25
N LEU A 212 -5.27 9.57 29.27
CA LEU A 212 -3.93 9.46 28.68
C LEU A 212 -2.90 10.09 29.60
N SER A 213 -1.66 9.59 29.56
CA SER A 213 -0.55 10.23 30.26
C SER A 213 -0.17 11.56 29.59
N ARG A 214 0.12 12.61 30.38
CA ARG A 214 0.69 13.87 29.88
C ARG A 214 1.99 13.67 29.09
N SER A 215 2.73 12.58 29.39
CA SER A 215 3.97 12.23 28.70
C SER A 215 3.76 11.55 27.34
N ALA A 216 2.53 11.31 26.90
CA ALA A 216 2.23 10.75 25.58
C ALA A 216 2.37 11.82 24.47
N CYS A 217 3.59 12.30 24.25
CA CYS A 217 3.92 13.39 23.33
C CYS A 217 4.66 12.94 22.07
N GLY A 218 5.01 11.66 21.96
CA GLY A 218 5.73 11.14 20.81
C GLY A 218 4.99 11.40 19.49
N LEU A 219 5.74 11.67 18.45
CA LEU A 219 5.21 12.02 17.12
C LEU A 219 4.69 10.79 16.37
N ARG A 220 3.68 10.99 15.54
CA ARG A 220 3.01 9.95 14.71
C ARG A 220 2.73 10.49 13.32
N GLN A 221 2.68 9.57 12.36
CA GLN A 221 2.26 9.81 10.98
C GLN A 221 1.17 8.81 10.62
N PRO A 222 -0.08 8.97 11.12
CA PRO A 222 -1.16 8.02 10.79
C PRO A 222 -1.49 8.10 9.30
N VAL A 223 -1.55 6.94 8.65
CA VAL A 223 -1.76 6.82 7.20
C VAL A 223 -3.15 6.24 6.89
N HIS A 224 -3.83 6.85 5.94
CA HIS A 224 -5.15 6.41 5.50
C HIS A 224 -5.05 5.18 4.58
N VAL A 225 -5.98 4.23 4.70
CA VAL A 225 -6.00 3.00 3.87
C VAL A 225 -6.07 3.28 2.38
N GLN A 226 -6.74 4.36 1.98
CA GLN A 226 -6.83 4.76 0.57
C GLN A 226 -5.47 5.21 0.02
N ASP A 227 -4.66 5.96 0.80
CA ASP A 227 -3.33 6.39 0.38
C ASP A 227 -2.38 5.19 0.22
N LEU A 228 -2.58 4.14 1.03
CA LEU A 228 -1.83 2.88 0.90
C LEU A 228 -2.22 2.12 -0.38
N ALA A 229 -3.51 2.07 -0.70
CA ALA A 229 -3.99 1.44 -1.93
C ALA A 229 -3.48 2.19 -3.17
N GLU A 230 -3.53 3.53 -3.17
CA GLU A 230 -3.00 4.37 -4.24
C GLU A 230 -1.48 4.19 -4.39
N ALA A 231 -0.72 4.10 -3.28
CA ALA A 231 0.71 3.80 -3.29
C ALA A 231 0.99 2.43 -3.93
N ALA A 232 0.20 1.39 -3.60
CA ALA A 232 0.35 0.06 -4.17
C ALA A 232 0.11 0.02 -5.69
N LEU A 233 -0.77 0.87 -6.20
CA LEU A 233 -0.98 1.04 -7.64
C LEU A 233 0.13 1.87 -8.29
N ALA A 234 0.57 2.95 -7.64
CA ALA A 234 1.59 3.86 -8.17
C ALA A 234 2.95 3.16 -8.37
N VAL A 235 3.33 2.26 -7.46
CA VAL A 235 4.60 1.51 -7.60
C VAL A 235 4.64 0.60 -8.84
N LEU A 236 3.49 0.23 -9.43
CA LEU A 236 3.46 -0.57 -10.66
C LEU A 236 4.03 0.16 -11.85
N ALA A 237 3.85 1.48 -11.90
CA ALA A 237 4.30 2.33 -13.02
C ALA A 237 5.78 2.74 -12.91
N SER A 238 6.45 2.46 -11.79
CA SER A 238 7.80 2.93 -11.50
C SER A 238 8.81 1.79 -11.37
N ALA A 239 9.71 1.66 -12.32
CA ALA A 239 10.78 0.66 -12.28
C ALA A 239 11.81 0.93 -11.16
N THR A 240 11.95 2.18 -10.67
CA THR A 240 12.83 2.52 -9.55
C THR A 240 12.41 1.85 -8.24
N THR A 241 11.16 1.38 -8.16
CA THR A 241 10.64 0.68 -6.97
C THR A 241 11.01 -0.81 -6.92
N HIS A 242 11.64 -1.35 -7.97
CA HIS A 242 12.01 -2.76 -8.03
C HIS A 242 13.11 -3.07 -7.00
N GLY A 243 12.91 -4.10 -6.20
CA GLY A 243 13.84 -4.51 -5.13
C GLY A 243 13.89 -3.54 -3.95
N GLN A 244 12.93 -2.59 -3.83
CA GLN A 244 12.93 -1.56 -2.82
C GLN A 244 11.85 -1.76 -1.76
N SER A 245 12.11 -1.19 -0.57
CA SER A 245 11.11 -1.07 0.48
C SER A 245 10.94 0.38 0.91
N TYR A 246 9.69 0.79 1.18
CA TYR A 246 9.35 2.17 1.50
C TYR A 246 8.53 2.26 2.78
N ALA A 247 8.95 3.13 3.70
CA ALA A 247 8.10 3.55 4.80
C ALA A 247 6.96 4.43 4.27
N LEU A 248 5.71 4.14 4.64
CA LEU A 248 4.52 4.89 4.23
C LEU A 248 3.82 5.45 5.46
N GLY A 249 4.11 6.70 5.78
CA GLY A 249 3.40 7.50 6.78
C GLY A 249 2.34 8.38 6.13
N GLY A 250 1.46 8.98 6.95
CA GLY A 250 0.52 10.00 6.50
C GLY A 250 1.19 11.34 6.19
N GLY A 251 0.44 12.25 5.57
CA GLY A 251 0.94 13.57 5.14
C GLY A 251 1.17 14.56 6.28
N GLU A 252 0.76 14.21 7.50
CA GLU A 252 0.91 15.05 8.68
C GLU A 252 1.65 14.31 9.79
N THR A 253 2.58 15.02 10.45
CA THR A 253 3.24 14.56 11.67
C THR A 253 2.64 15.30 12.84
N LEU A 254 2.06 14.57 13.81
CA LEU A 254 1.38 15.14 14.97
C LEU A 254 1.70 14.36 16.24
N ARG A 255 1.54 15.02 17.39
CA ARG A 255 1.75 14.36 18.69
C ARG A 255 0.67 13.32 18.94
N TYR A 256 1.02 12.24 19.63
CA TYR A 256 0.09 11.16 19.96
C TYR A 256 -1.18 11.69 20.67
N ARG A 257 -1.05 12.61 21.61
CA ARG A 257 -2.18 13.24 22.30
C ARG A 257 -3.09 14.04 21.36
N ASP A 258 -2.52 14.74 20.37
CA ASP A 258 -3.27 15.57 19.43
C ASP A 258 -4.01 14.68 18.42
N MET A 259 -3.39 13.57 18.02
CA MET A 259 -4.04 12.51 17.24
C MET A 259 -5.26 11.93 18.00
N VAL A 260 -5.08 11.57 19.27
CA VAL A 260 -6.17 11.06 20.12
C VAL A 260 -7.27 12.11 20.26
N HIS A 261 -6.92 13.38 20.52
CA HIS A 261 -7.90 14.46 20.62
C HIS A 261 -8.78 14.58 19.38
N ARG A 262 -8.19 14.52 18.16
CA ARG A 262 -8.97 14.54 16.91
C ARG A 262 -9.89 13.33 16.77
N VAL A 263 -9.47 12.14 17.20
CA VAL A 263 -10.32 10.93 17.24
C VAL A 263 -11.52 11.13 18.17
N LEU A 264 -11.31 11.73 19.34
CA LEU A 264 -12.38 11.96 20.32
C LEU A 264 -13.37 13.04 19.88
N ALA A 265 -12.89 14.04 19.15
CA ALA A 265 -13.70 15.18 18.67
C ALA A 265 -14.76 14.76 17.62
N VAL A 266 -14.51 13.69 16.85
CA VAL A 266 -15.46 13.20 15.84
C VAL A 266 -16.50 12.22 16.36
N LEU A 267 -16.42 11.84 17.65
CA LEU A 267 -17.44 11.00 18.29
C LEU A 267 -18.73 11.78 18.56
N GLN A 268 -19.84 11.08 18.60
CA GLN A 268 -21.15 11.66 18.89
C GLN A 268 -21.79 10.97 20.09
N PRO A 269 -21.90 11.67 21.26
CA PRO A 269 -21.32 12.99 21.53
C PRO A 269 -19.78 12.94 21.59
N PRO A 270 -19.08 14.10 21.42
CA PRO A 270 -17.63 14.16 21.55
C PRO A 270 -17.17 13.71 22.93
N ALA A 271 -16.12 12.87 22.97
CA ALA A 271 -15.57 12.41 24.24
C ALA A 271 -14.46 13.35 24.73
N ARG A 272 -14.27 13.39 26.05
CA ARG A 272 -13.27 14.25 26.70
C ARG A 272 -11.93 13.54 26.89
N LEU A 273 -10.84 14.23 26.56
CA LEU A 273 -9.48 13.74 26.84
C LEU A 273 -9.04 14.21 28.24
N LEU A 274 -8.75 13.27 29.13
CA LEU A 274 -8.19 13.54 30.44
C LEU A 274 -6.70 13.22 30.49
N LEU A 275 -5.86 14.24 30.66
CA LEU A 275 -4.40 14.10 30.73
C LEU A 275 -3.96 14.00 32.19
N LEU A 276 -3.42 12.85 32.59
CA LEU A 276 -2.93 12.60 33.97
C LEU A 276 -1.40 12.69 34.05
N PRO A 277 -0.86 13.10 35.20
CA PRO A 277 0.56 12.92 35.48
C PRO A 277 0.97 11.45 35.29
N HIS A 278 2.21 11.22 34.86
CA HIS A 278 2.67 9.87 34.50
C HIS A 278 2.53 8.86 35.66
N ALA A 279 2.86 9.25 36.90
CA ALA A 279 2.77 8.38 38.06
C ALA A 279 1.32 7.94 38.34
N VAL A 280 0.36 8.87 38.27
CA VAL A 280 -1.07 8.59 38.47
C VAL A 280 -1.59 7.67 37.35
N PHE A 281 -1.22 7.94 36.10
CA PHE A 281 -1.60 7.09 34.97
C PHE A 281 -1.03 5.67 35.10
N ALA A 282 0.24 5.54 35.50
CA ALA A 282 0.90 4.26 35.73
C ALA A 282 0.23 3.46 36.89
N LEU A 283 -0.15 4.13 37.97
CA LEU A 283 -0.89 3.51 39.08
C LEU A 283 -2.26 2.99 38.60
N LEU A 284 -3.04 3.81 37.90
CA LEU A 284 -4.35 3.41 37.36
C LEU A 284 -4.23 2.23 36.39
N LEU A 285 -3.19 2.22 35.58
CA LEU A 285 -2.93 1.11 34.65
C LEU A 285 -2.57 -0.17 35.42
N ALA A 286 -1.74 -0.08 36.48
CA ALA A 286 -1.39 -1.22 37.32
C ALA A 286 -2.64 -1.81 37.99
N LEU A 287 -3.54 -0.97 38.51
CA LEU A 287 -4.82 -1.40 39.06
C LEU A 287 -5.72 -2.07 38.02
N ALA A 288 -5.80 -1.49 36.82
CA ALA A 288 -6.55 -2.10 35.70
C ALA A 288 -5.99 -3.48 35.32
N HIS A 289 -4.67 -3.64 35.30
CA HIS A 289 -4.02 -4.93 35.05
C HIS A 289 -4.32 -5.96 36.16
N ALA A 290 -4.27 -5.56 37.41
CA ALA A 290 -4.65 -6.42 38.53
C ALA A 290 -6.10 -6.92 38.41
N CYS A 291 -7.01 -6.08 37.86
CA CYS A 291 -8.38 -6.45 37.53
C CYS A 291 -8.53 -7.22 36.19
N GLY A 292 -7.44 -7.67 35.57
CA GLY A 292 -7.45 -8.42 34.30
C GLY A 292 -7.81 -7.60 33.07
N ARG A 293 -7.87 -6.25 33.20
CA ARG A 293 -8.20 -5.31 32.11
C ARG A 293 -6.95 -4.73 31.48
N LEU A 294 -7.07 -4.24 30.22
CA LEU A 294 -6.02 -3.53 29.49
C LEU A 294 -4.69 -4.33 29.31
N ARG A 295 -4.76 -5.65 29.25
CA ARG A 295 -3.57 -6.54 29.14
C ARG A 295 -2.67 -6.21 27.95
N GLY A 296 -3.20 -5.60 26.86
CA GLY A 296 -2.41 -5.17 25.70
C GLY A 296 -1.61 -3.87 25.92
N MET A 297 -1.80 -3.17 27.05
CA MET A 297 -1.14 -1.91 27.35
C MET A 297 0.07 -2.15 28.28
N ASN A 298 1.09 -2.83 27.76
CA ASN A 298 2.32 -3.15 28.49
C ASN A 298 3.27 -1.94 28.59
N ARG A 299 4.39 -2.11 29.33
CA ARG A 299 5.42 -1.07 29.51
C ARG A 299 5.98 -0.58 28.16
N ALA A 300 6.20 -1.49 27.20
CA ALA A 300 6.68 -1.15 25.88
C ALA A 300 5.67 -0.26 25.11
N ALA A 301 4.36 -0.52 25.25
CA ALA A 301 3.32 0.33 24.66
C ALA A 301 3.33 1.75 25.24
N LEU A 302 3.52 1.87 26.57
CA LEU A 302 3.65 3.17 27.25
C LEU A 302 4.90 3.94 26.81
N GLN A 303 6.02 3.25 26.68
CA GLN A 303 7.27 3.83 26.20
C GLN A 303 7.08 4.37 24.79
N ARG A 304 6.50 3.60 23.88
CA ARG A 304 6.23 4.05 22.50
C ARG A 304 5.34 5.28 22.43
N MET A 305 4.40 5.50 23.35
CA MET A 305 3.59 6.75 23.36
C MET A 305 4.44 8.01 23.56
N ARG A 306 5.67 7.86 24.07
CA ARG A 306 6.62 8.95 24.33
C ARG A 306 7.66 9.10 23.22
N GLU A 307 7.93 8.04 22.48
CA GLU A 307 8.92 7.99 21.40
C GLU A 307 8.32 8.51 20.09
N ASP A 308 9.15 9.16 19.29
CA ASP A 308 8.78 9.61 17.95
C ASP A 308 8.82 8.42 16.97
N LEU A 309 7.69 8.16 16.34
CA LEU A 309 7.54 7.17 15.28
C LEU A 309 7.29 7.91 13.96
N VAL A 310 8.35 8.54 13.47
CA VAL A 310 8.39 9.35 12.25
C VAL A 310 9.38 8.72 11.29
N PHE A 311 9.00 8.59 10.04
CA PHE A 311 9.78 7.94 9.00
C PHE A 311 9.99 8.90 7.83
N ASP A 312 11.11 8.73 7.14
CA ASP A 312 11.39 9.51 5.94
C ASP A 312 10.54 9.02 4.76
N LEU A 313 9.72 9.92 4.22
CA LEU A 313 8.86 9.67 3.06
C LEU A 313 9.48 10.18 1.75
N ALA A 314 10.66 10.82 1.80
CA ALA A 314 11.30 11.38 0.61
C ALA A 314 11.60 10.33 -0.48
N PRO A 315 12.07 9.10 -0.16
CA PRO A 315 12.23 8.06 -1.17
C PRO A 315 10.92 7.71 -1.89
N ALA A 316 9.83 7.53 -1.15
CA ALA A 316 8.52 7.22 -1.73
C ALA A 316 7.98 8.35 -2.61
N ARG A 317 8.17 9.60 -2.19
CA ARG A 317 7.79 10.80 -2.97
C ARG A 317 8.58 10.90 -4.26
N ARG A 318 9.88 10.68 -4.21
CA ARG A 318 10.79 10.76 -5.37
C ARG A 318 10.54 9.65 -6.37
N ASP A 319 10.37 8.40 -5.90
CA ASP A 319 10.40 7.23 -6.76
C ASP A 319 9.05 6.90 -7.40
N PHE A 320 7.93 7.24 -6.76
CA PHE A 320 6.58 6.98 -7.29
C PHE A 320 5.52 8.05 -6.94
N GLY A 321 5.96 9.24 -6.53
CA GLY A 321 5.06 10.39 -6.35
C GLY A 321 4.14 10.28 -5.12
N TYR A 322 4.54 9.57 -4.06
CA TYR A 322 3.71 9.38 -2.86
C TYR A 322 3.30 10.70 -2.21
N ALA A 323 2.01 11.00 -2.18
CA ALA A 323 1.44 12.25 -1.67
C ALA A 323 0.25 11.97 -0.73
N PRO A 324 0.50 11.44 0.48
CA PRO A 324 -0.56 11.07 1.40
C PRO A 324 -1.28 12.28 1.98
N ARG A 325 -2.57 12.09 2.30
CA ARG A 325 -3.41 13.11 2.93
C ARG A 325 -3.01 13.40 4.37
N ALA A 326 -3.37 14.59 4.87
CA ALA A 326 -3.28 14.92 6.28
C ALA A 326 -4.22 14.08 7.12
N PHE A 327 -3.97 13.97 8.43
CA PHE A 327 -4.80 13.20 9.34
C PHE A 327 -6.13 13.90 9.63
N ALA A 328 -7.20 13.42 9.01
CA ALA A 328 -8.56 13.93 9.18
C ALA A 328 -9.53 12.74 9.37
N PRO A 329 -9.61 12.14 10.59
CA PRO A 329 -10.51 11.04 10.85
C PRO A 329 -11.97 11.52 10.86
N ASP A 330 -12.90 10.62 10.49
CA ASP A 330 -14.33 10.77 10.72
C ASP A 330 -14.89 9.56 11.49
N ALA A 331 -16.18 9.63 11.86
CA ALA A 331 -16.82 8.57 12.64
C ALA A 331 -16.89 7.23 11.88
N ALA A 332 -17.12 7.26 10.57
CA ALA A 332 -17.20 6.06 9.74
C ALA A 332 -15.83 5.39 9.60
N MET A 333 -14.76 6.18 9.41
CA MET A 333 -13.37 5.72 9.36
C MET A 333 -12.92 5.03 10.65
N LEU A 334 -13.57 5.31 11.78
CA LEU A 334 -13.30 4.72 13.09
C LEU A 334 -14.26 3.56 13.44
N GLY A 335 -15.14 3.17 12.53
CA GLY A 335 -16.14 2.12 12.77
C GLY A 335 -17.24 2.53 13.78
N VAL A 336 -17.42 3.83 13.96
CA VAL A 336 -18.44 4.40 14.85
C VAL A 336 -19.59 4.89 13.99
N THR A 337 -20.47 3.96 13.58
CA THR A 337 -21.72 4.34 12.93
C THR A 337 -22.63 5.05 13.91
N SER A 338 -23.18 6.17 13.49
CA SER A 338 -24.24 6.90 14.20
C SER A 338 -25.40 5.93 14.45
N GLY A 339 -25.81 5.75 15.69
CA GLY A 339 -26.86 4.81 16.10
C GLY A 339 -28.29 5.22 15.69
N ALA A 340 -28.44 5.84 14.51
CA ALA A 340 -29.73 6.31 13.99
C ALA A 340 -30.36 5.41 12.92
N ALA A 341 -29.76 4.25 12.58
CA ALA A 341 -30.24 3.41 11.47
C ALA A 341 -30.60 1.96 11.84
N VAL A 342 -30.94 1.67 13.10
CA VAL A 342 -31.54 0.36 13.47
C VAL A 342 -32.77 0.59 14.35
N ARG A 343 -33.80 1.23 13.79
CA ARG A 343 -35.20 1.09 14.19
C ARG A 343 -36.06 1.26 12.93
N GLN A 344 -36.14 0.24 12.15
CA GLN A 344 -37.26 -0.09 11.27
C GLN A 344 -37.42 -1.59 11.21
#